data_7de168e3c9b0995377a12b6c863eed20
#
_entry.id   7de168e3c9b0995377a12b6c863eed20
#
_cell.length_a   1.000
_cell.length_b   1.000
_cell.length_c   1.000
_cell.angle_alpha   90.00
_cell.angle_beta   90.00
_cell.angle_gamma   90.00
#
_symmetry.space_group_name_H-M   'P 1'
#
loop_
_entity.id
_entity.type
_entity.pdbx_description
1 polymer ?
#
loop_
_entity_poly.entity_id
_entity_poly.type
_entity_poly.pdbx_seq_one_letter_code
_entity_poly.pdbx_strand_id
1 'polypeptide(L)'
;MSKKALLMILDGWGIGDQGKDDVIFNTPTPYWDSLLATYPHSELQASGENVGLPDGQMGNSEVGHLNIGAGRIVYQDLVKINRACADNSIMKNPGIVSAFSYAKENGKNIHFMGLTSNGGVHSSFDHLFKLCDIAKEYGVDNTFVHCFMDGRDTDPKSGKGFIEQLTAHCEKSAGKIASIVGRFYAMDRDKRWERVKVAYDLLVNGEGMVATDMVQAMQESYDEGVTDEFIKPIVNGGFDGTIKEGDVVIFFNYRNDRA
;
A
#
# COMPACT_ATOMS: atom_id res chain seq x y z
N MET A 1 -52.07 -2.27 5.64
CA MET A 1 -51.38 -1.35 4.70
C MET A 1 -49.90 -1.59 4.83
N SER A 2 -49.21 -1.89 3.75
CA SER A 2 -47.74 -1.98 3.78
C SER A 2 -47.15 -0.58 4.02
N LYS A 3 -46.33 -0.43 5.05
CA LYS A 3 -45.58 0.80 5.29
C LYS A 3 -44.57 0.97 4.13
N LYS A 4 -44.59 2.11 3.49
CA LYS A 4 -43.63 2.46 2.43
C LYS A 4 -42.62 3.45 3.01
N ALA A 5 -41.35 3.30 2.61
CA ALA A 5 -40.28 4.23 2.94
C ALA A 5 -39.66 4.78 1.64
N LEU A 6 -39.24 6.02 1.67
CA LEU A 6 -38.42 6.65 0.61
C LEU A 6 -37.12 7.09 1.23
N LEU A 7 -36.00 6.62 0.66
CA LEU A 7 -34.69 7.16 0.93
C LEU A 7 -34.33 8.12 -0.21
N MET A 8 -34.08 9.39 0.10
CA MET A 8 -33.62 10.38 -0.85
C MET A 8 -32.19 10.81 -0.49
N ILE A 9 -31.24 10.56 -1.40
CA ILE A 9 -29.84 10.92 -1.23
C ILE A 9 -29.58 12.18 -2.05
N LEU A 10 -29.21 13.27 -1.34
CA LEU A 10 -28.75 14.52 -1.95
C LEU A 10 -27.24 14.50 -1.99
N ASP A 11 -26.67 13.88 -3.00
CA ASP A 11 -25.24 13.68 -3.15
C ASP A 11 -24.51 15.04 -3.28
N GLY A 12 -23.45 15.23 -2.49
CA GLY A 12 -22.74 16.52 -2.38
C GLY A 12 -23.41 17.56 -1.49
N TRP A 13 -24.61 17.30 -0.96
CA TRP A 13 -25.28 18.20 -0.03
C TRP A 13 -24.77 17.94 1.39
N GLY A 14 -23.89 18.83 1.88
CA GLY A 14 -23.25 18.68 3.18
C GLY A 14 -23.27 19.97 4.00
N ILE A 15 -22.78 19.86 5.22
CA ILE A 15 -22.54 20.99 6.10
C ILE A 15 -21.10 21.43 5.89
N GLY A 16 -20.93 22.63 5.34
CA GLY A 16 -19.63 23.23 5.07
C GLY A 16 -19.14 24.12 6.21
N ASP A 17 -18.16 24.96 5.91
CA ASP A 17 -17.53 25.88 6.85
C ASP A 17 -18.30 27.20 7.06
N GLN A 18 -19.45 27.35 6.39
CA GLN A 18 -20.29 28.55 6.39
C GLN A 18 -19.56 29.79 5.83
N GLY A 19 -18.48 29.60 5.10
CA GLY A 19 -17.72 30.65 4.46
C GLY A 19 -18.41 31.20 3.21
N LYS A 20 -17.79 32.18 2.57
CA LYS A 20 -18.34 32.84 1.36
C LYS A 20 -18.53 31.88 0.18
N ASP A 21 -17.77 30.80 0.16
CA ASP A 21 -17.77 29.80 -0.92
C ASP A 21 -18.72 28.61 -0.61
N ASP A 22 -19.35 28.59 0.58
CA ASP A 22 -20.38 27.61 0.93
C ASP A 22 -21.73 28.00 0.32
N VAL A 23 -21.95 27.51 -0.90
CA VAL A 23 -23.15 27.85 -1.69
C VAL A 23 -24.43 27.37 -1.00
N ILE A 24 -24.41 26.23 -0.31
CA ILE A 24 -25.58 25.68 0.39
C ILE A 24 -25.95 26.61 1.55
N PHE A 25 -25.00 27.02 2.35
CA PHE A 25 -25.22 27.92 3.48
C PHE A 25 -25.68 29.32 3.02
N ASN A 26 -25.09 29.85 1.94
CA ASN A 26 -25.38 31.20 1.46
C ASN A 26 -26.62 31.29 0.55
N THR A 27 -27.29 30.17 0.26
CA THR A 27 -28.49 30.14 -0.58
C THR A 27 -29.73 29.86 0.28
N PRO A 28 -30.80 30.67 0.20
CA PRO A 28 -32.03 30.38 0.92
C PRO A 28 -32.64 29.03 0.55
N THR A 29 -32.82 28.15 1.52
CA THR A 29 -33.37 26.78 1.36
C THR A 29 -34.59 26.58 2.28
N PRO A 30 -35.67 27.37 2.14
CA PRO A 30 -36.72 27.48 3.14
C PRO A 30 -37.44 26.16 3.47
N TYR A 31 -37.57 25.27 2.49
CA TYR A 31 -38.17 23.96 2.73
C TYR A 31 -37.22 23.04 3.51
N TRP A 32 -35.94 22.99 3.11
CA TRP A 32 -34.89 22.26 3.83
C TRP A 32 -34.76 22.74 5.27
N ASP A 33 -34.70 24.05 5.48
CA ASP A 33 -34.63 24.68 6.81
C ASP A 33 -35.83 24.30 7.67
N SER A 34 -37.02 24.24 7.08
CA SER A 34 -38.24 23.81 7.78
C SER A 34 -38.19 22.32 8.18
N LEU A 35 -37.58 21.45 7.36
CA LEU A 35 -37.42 20.06 7.71
C LEU A 35 -36.46 19.88 8.90
N LEU A 36 -35.32 20.56 8.90
CA LEU A 36 -34.36 20.55 10.01
C LEU A 36 -34.98 21.09 11.31
N ALA A 37 -35.81 22.12 11.23
CA ALA A 37 -36.48 22.68 12.39
C ALA A 37 -37.59 21.79 12.97
N THR A 38 -38.22 20.96 12.15
CA THR A 38 -39.43 20.21 12.50
C THR A 38 -39.20 18.75 12.82
N TYR A 39 -38.26 18.10 12.14
CA TYR A 39 -38.05 16.67 12.25
C TYR A 39 -36.73 16.32 12.91
N PRO A 40 -36.62 15.14 13.55
CA PRO A 40 -35.35 14.65 14.06
C PRO A 40 -34.33 14.52 12.96
N HIS A 41 -33.09 14.97 13.20
CA HIS A 41 -31.97 14.86 12.29
C HIS A 41 -30.70 14.50 13.03
N SER A 42 -29.69 14.05 12.29
CA SER A 42 -28.35 13.75 12.80
C SER A 42 -27.31 14.08 11.74
N GLU A 43 -26.08 14.26 12.18
CA GLU A 43 -24.95 14.51 11.32
C GLU A 43 -24.12 13.23 11.16
N LEU A 44 -23.56 13.03 9.96
CA LEU A 44 -22.63 11.96 9.65
C LEU A 44 -21.31 12.56 9.15
N GLN A 45 -20.21 11.99 9.58
CA GLN A 45 -18.91 12.30 9.00
C GLN A 45 -18.82 11.75 7.58
N ALA A 46 -18.28 12.55 6.66
CA ALA A 46 -18.24 12.22 5.23
C ALA A 46 -16.81 12.01 4.69
N SER A 47 -15.81 11.87 5.56
CA SER A 47 -14.40 11.74 5.16
C SER A 47 -13.62 10.79 6.07
N GLY A 48 -12.42 10.43 5.64
CA GLY A 48 -11.48 9.62 6.41
C GLY A 48 -12.03 8.26 6.81
N GLU A 49 -11.60 7.74 7.94
CA GLU A 49 -11.98 6.40 8.42
C GLU A 49 -13.49 6.26 8.69
N ASN A 50 -14.20 7.36 8.91
CA ASN A 50 -15.64 7.34 9.09
C ASN A 50 -16.41 6.88 7.84
N VAL A 51 -15.78 6.92 6.69
CA VAL A 51 -16.32 6.38 5.42
C VAL A 51 -15.45 5.29 4.82
N GLY A 52 -14.49 4.77 5.58
CA GLY A 52 -13.63 3.66 5.18
C GLY A 52 -12.41 4.06 4.35
N LEU A 53 -12.08 5.33 4.30
CA LEU A 53 -10.90 5.90 3.64
C LEU A 53 -9.77 6.19 4.65
N PRO A 54 -8.52 6.37 4.22
CA PRO A 54 -7.46 6.85 5.09
C PRO A 54 -7.80 8.21 5.72
N ASP A 55 -7.27 8.46 6.93
CA ASP A 55 -7.42 9.77 7.59
C ASP A 55 -6.93 10.91 6.70
N GLY A 56 -7.66 12.03 6.75
CA GLY A 56 -7.38 13.20 5.92
C GLY A 56 -7.84 13.09 4.47
N GLN A 57 -8.29 11.94 4.02
CA GLN A 57 -8.83 11.78 2.67
C GLN A 57 -10.30 12.18 2.63
N MET A 58 -10.64 13.09 1.71
CA MET A 58 -12.01 13.51 1.47
C MET A 58 -12.85 12.35 0.92
N GLY A 59 -14.08 12.20 1.42
CA GLY A 59 -15.03 11.23 0.92
C GLY A 59 -15.45 11.49 -0.53
N ASN A 60 -16.09 10.50 -1.11
CA ASN A 60 -16.63 10.56 -2.45
C ASN A 60 -17.95 9.79 -2.55
N SER A 61 -18.65 9.96 -3.67
CA SER A 61 -19.94 9.33 -3.91
C SER A 61 -19.89 7.80 -3.82
N GLU A 62 -18.83 7.17 -4.32
CA GLU A 62 -18.70 5.72 -4.34
C GLU A 62 -18.69 5.13 -2.92
N VAL A 63 -17.80 5.61 -2.06
CA VAL A 63 -17.71 5.10 -0.68
C VAL A 63 -18.95 5.47 0.13
N GLY A 64 -19.54 6.66 -0.08
CA GLY A 64 -20.77 7.08 0.60
C GLY A 64 -21.95 6.17 0.29
N HIS A 65 -22.20 5.90 -0.99
CA HIS A 65 -23.27 5.00 -1.42
C HIS A 65 -23.02 3.55 -1.00
N LEU A 66 -21.76 3.10 -1.02
CA LEU A 66 -21.39 1.77 -0.55
C LEU A 66 -21.71 1.60 0.95
N ASN A 67 -21.37 2.59 1.77
CA ASN A 67 -21.64 2.56 3.21
C ASN A 67 -23.14 2.60 3.51
N ILE A 68 -23.92 3.44 2.81
CA ILE A 68 -25.37 3.49 2.91
C ILE A 68 -25.99 2.13 2.55
N GLY A 69 -25.56 1.53 1.42
CA GLY A 69 -26.06 0.24 0.96
C GLY A 69 -25.69 -0.91 1.89
N ALA A 70 -24.50 -0.87 2.48
CA ALA A 70 -24.03 -1.89 3.42
C ALA A 70 -24.59 -1.73 4.84
N GLY A 71 -25.12 -0.56 5.20
CA GLY A 71 -25.56 -0.22 6.56
C GLY A 71 -24.41 -0.22 7.59
N ARG A 72 -23.18 -0.07 7.15
CA ARG A 72 -21.97 -0.02 7.97
C ARG A 72 -20.81 0.62 7.22
N ILE A 73 -19.77 1.01 7.93
CA ILE A 73 -18.52 1.46 7.30
C ILE A 73 -17.87 0.27 6.57
N VAL A 74 -17.59 0.45 5.28
CA VAL A 74 -16.85 -0.50 4.44
C VAL A 74 -15.45 0.04 4.24
N TYR A 75 -14.51 -0.44 5.05
CA TYR A 75 -13.12 -0.02 4.96
C TYR A 75 -12.49 -0.48 3.66
N GLN A 76 -11.76 0.40 2.98
CA GLN A 76 -10.90 0.06 1.86
C GLN A 76 -9.71 -0.80 2.32
N ASP A 77 -9.09 -1.52 1.38
CA ASP A 77 -8.05 -2.51 1.73
C ASP A 77 -6.85 -1.87 2.44
N LEU A 78 -6.42 -0.69 2.02
CA LEU A 78 -5.37 0.06 2.73
C LEU A 78 -5.73 0.26 4.22
N VAL A 79 -6.95 0.73 4.50
CA VAL A 79 -7.39 0.99 5.89
C VAL A 79 -7.53 -0.31 6.69
N LYS A 80 -8.06 -1.38 6.07
CA LYS A 80 -8.16 -2.70 6.71
C LYS A 80 -6.79 -3.21 7.13
N ILE A 81 -5.79 -3.12 6.25
CA ILE A 81 -4.44 -3.60 6.53
C ILE A 81 -3.77 -2.70 7.55
N ASN A 82 -3.89 -1.37 7.43
CA ASN A 82 -3.36 -0.43 8.43
C ASN A 82 -3.87 -0.77 9.84
N ARG A 83 -5.17 -0.99 10.00
CA ARG A 83 -5.77 -1.37 11.29
C ARG A 83 -5.26 -2.71 11.77
N ALA A 84 -5.20 -3.71 10.88
CA ALA A 84 -4.68 -5.03 11.22
C ALA A 84 -3.19 -5.00 11.61
N CYS A 85 -2.39 -4.12 11.03
CA CYS A 85 -1.01 -3.88 11.43
C CYS A 85 -0.93 -3.19 12.80
N ALA A 86 -1.77 -2.18 13.05
CA ALA A 86 -1.77 -1.41 14.29
C ALA A 86 -2.20 -2.22 15.51
N ASP A 87 -3.22 -3.07 15.38
CA ASP A 87 -3.74 -3.92 16.46
C ASP A 87 -3.11 -5.33 16.50
N ASN A 88 -2.12 -5.60 15.65
CA ASN A 88 -1.47 -6.89 15.46
C ASN A 88 -2.40 -8.04 15.01
N SER A 89 -3.63 -7.78 14.61
CA SER A 89 -4.54 -8.82 14.14
C SER A 89 -4.08 -9.46 12.81
N ILE A 90 -3.23 -8.77 12.05
CA ILE A 90 -2.59 -9.31 10.84
C ILE A 90 -1.83 -10.62 11.13
N MET A 91 -1.25 -10.76 12.31
CA MET A 91 -0.55 -11.99 12.75
C MET A 91 -1.49 -13.19 12.94
N LYS A 92 -2.80 -12.96 12.99
CA LYS A 92 -3.83 -14.01 13.05
C LYS A 92 -4.41 -14.33 11.68
N ASN A 93 -3.99 -13.63 10.64
CA ASN A 93 -4.44 -13.90 9.28
C ASN A 93 -3.95 -15.30 8.85
N PRO A 94 -4.84 -16.22 8.43
CA PRO A 94 -4.45 -17.59 8.09
C PRO A 94 -3.36 -17.69 7.02
N GLY A 95 -3.36 -16.81 6.03
CA GLY A 95 -2.32 -16.75 4.99
C GLY A 95 -0.95 -16.38 5.56
N ILE A 96 -0.91 -15.36 6.43
CA ILE A 96 0.33 -14.93 7.11
C ILE A 96 0.84 -16.06 8.01
N VAL A 97 -0.02 -16.61 8.87
CA VAL A 97 0.35 -17.73 9.76
C VAL A 97 0.91 -18.91 8.96
N SER A 98 0.21 -19.33 7.91
CA SER A 98 0.63 -20.45 7.06
C SER A 98 1.98 -20.19 6.38
N ALA A 99 2.18 -18.99 5.82
CA ALA A 99 3.40 -18.62 5.12
C ALA A 99 4.63 -18.64 6.03
N PHE A 100 4.54 -18.00 7.19
CA PHE A 100 5.66 -17.92 8.13
C PHE A 100 5.93 -19.25 8.85
N SER A 101 4.88 -19.99 9.23
CA SER A 101 5.03 -21.33 9.83
C SER A 101 5.69 -22.29 8.84
N TYR A 102 5.22 -22.31 7.59
CA TYR A 102 5.81 -23.16 6.55
C TYR A 102 7.30 -22.86 6.34
N ALA A 103 7.67 -21.58 6.19
CA ALA A 103 9.06 -21.20 6.00
C ALA A 103 9.94 -21.65 7.16
N LYS A 104 9.49 -21.41 8.39
CA LYS A 104 10.22 -21.81 9.60
C LYS A 104 10.37 -23.32 9.73
N GLU A 105 9.29 -24.07 9.56
CA GLU A 105 9.27 -25.54 9.74
C GLU A 105 10.08 -26.25 8.67
N ASN A 106 10.15 -25.71 7.45
CA ASN A 106 10.84 -26.32 6.32
C ASN A 106 12.21 -25.70 6.03
N GLY A 107 12.66 -24.73 6.84
CA GLY A 107 13.94 -24.05 6.62
C GLY A 107 14.01 -23.30 5.29
N LYS A 108 12.88 -22.73 4.85
CA LYS A 108 12.75 -22.00 3.59
C LYS A 108 12.91 -20.51 3.79
N ASN A 109 13.30 -19.81 2.72
CA ASN A 109 13.40 -18.37 2.70
C ASN A 109 12.01 -17.74 2.60
N ILE A 110 11.87 -16.51 3.10
CA ILE A 110 10.74 -15.63 2.84
C ILE A 110 11.23 -14.45 2.01
N HIS A 111 10.51 -14.16 0.94
CA HIS A 111 10.74 -13.03 0.06
C HIS A 111 9.56 -12.08 0.11
N PHE A 112 9.81 -10.82 0.48
CA PHE A 112 8.84 -9.73 0.34
C PHE A 112 9.15 -9.00 -0.94
N MET A 113 8.17 -8.84 -1.81
CA MET A 113 8.33 -8.04 -3.02
C MET A 113 7.17 -7.07 -3.19
N GLY A 114 7.41 -5.91 -3.75
CA GLY A 114 6.38 -4.90 -4.01
C GLY A 114 6.90 -3.49 -4.10
N LEU A 115 6.00 -2.56 -4.34
CA LEU A 115 6.32 -1.15 -4.50
C LEU A 115 6.77 -0.54 -3.16
N THR A 116 8.03 -0.13 -3.10
CA THR A 116 8.69 0.34 -1.89
C THR A 116 8.67 1.87 -1.84
N SER A 117 7.53 2.40 -1.41
CA SER A 117 7.32 3.85 -1.26
C SER A 117 6.22 4.15 -0.24
N ASN A 118 6.08 5.43 0.12
CA ASN A 118 5.00 5.94 0.97
C ASN A 118 3.83 6.55 0.18
N GLY A 119 3.79 6.36 -1.14
CA GLY A 119 2.74 6.93 -2.01
C GLY A 119 1.33 6.44 -1.70
N GLY A 120 1.18 5.27 -1.09
CA GLY A 120 -0.11 4.77 -0.61
C GLY A 120 -1.12 4.42 -1.71
N VAL A 121 -0.69 4.25 -2.95
CA VAL A 121 -1.57 3.94 -4.09
C VAL A 121 -1.66 2.43 -4.34
N HIS A 122 -0.54 1.73 -4.35
CA HIS A 122 -0.47 0.29 -4.62
C HIS A 122 -0.06 -0.52 -3.39
N SER A 123 0.74 0.08 -2.53
CA SER A 123 1.35 -0.53 -1.35
C SER A 123 1.48 0.51 -0.24
N SER A 124 1.87 0.06 0.94
CA SER A 124 2.29 0.93 2.04
C SER A 124 3.63 0.47 2.58
N PHE A 125 4.52 1.43 2.80
CA PHE A 125 5.83 1.19 3.37
C PHE A 125 5.74 0.62 4.80
N ASP A 126 4.75 1.08 5.59
CA ASP A 126 4.48 0.56 6.93
C ASP A 126 4.07 -0.92 6.92
N HIS A 127 3.38 -1.38 5.86
CA HIS A 127 3.05 -2.80 5.73
C HIS A 127 4.31 -3.65 5.53
N LEU A 128 5.28 -3.17 4.74
CA LEU A 128 6.56 -3.85 4.57
C LEU A 128 7.32 -3.92 5.91
N PHE A 129 7.38 -2.83 6.66
CA PHE A 129 8.01 -2.82 7.99
C PHE A 129 7.35 -3.83 8.91
N LYS A 130 6.01 -3.86 8.93
CA LYS A 130 5.27 -4.85 9.73
C LYS A 130 5.57 -6.29 9.33
N LEU A 131 5.72 -6.59 8.04
CA LEU A 131 6.10 -7.92 7.56
C LEU A 131 7.51 -8.31 8.04
N CYS A 132 8.46 -7.37 8.03
CA CYS A 132 9.80 -7.58 8.57
C CYS A 132 9.75 -7.88 10.08
N ASP A 133 8.93 -7.15 10.83
CA ASP A 133 8.74 -7.38 12.27
C ASP A 133 8.13 -8.74 12.55
N ILE A 134 7.13 -9.16 11.78
CA ILE A 134 6.53 -10.49 11.86
C ILE A 134 7.58 -11.57 11.58
N ALA A 135 8.43 -11.41 10.57
CA ALA A 135 9.50 -12.35 10.26
C ALA A 135 10.45 -12.55 11.47
N LYS A 136 10.81 -11.44 12.13
CA LYS A 136 11.61 -11.47 13.35
C LYS A 136 10.91 -12.21 14.50
N GLU A 137 9.61 -11.93 14.73
CA GLU A 137 8.83 -12.58 15.78
C GLU A 137 8.69 -14.09 15.53
N TYR A 138 8.55 -14.52 14.28
CA TYR A 138 8.55 -15.94 13.92
C TYR A 138 9.94 -16.58 13.96
N GLY A 139 11.02 -15.79 14.00
CA GLY A 139 12.40 -16.26 13.95
C GLY A 139 12.75 -16.89 12.59
N VAL A 140 12.36 -16.23 11.50
CA VAL A 140 12.75 -16.58 10.14
C VAL A 140 13.93 -15.72 9.73
N ASP A 141 15.15 -16.23 9.91
CA ASP A 141 16.40 -15.48 9.69
C ASP A 141 16.64 -15.18 8.21
N ASN A 142 16.20 -16.05 7.31
CA ASN A 142 16.36 -15.91 5.88
C ASN A 142 15.18 -15.18 5.26
N THR A 143 15.10 -13.88 5.52
CA THR A 143 14.10 -12.97 4.99
C THR A 143 14.73 -11.98 4.03
N PHE A 144 14.21 -11.90 2.82
CA PHE A 144 14.72 -11.05 1.74
C PHE A 144 13.67 -10.05 1.26
N VAL A 145 14.10 -8.85 0.88
CA VAL A 145 13.22 -7.81 0.35
C VAL A 145 13.66 -7.43 -1.06
N HIS A 146 12.74 -7.51 -1.99
CA HIS A 146 12.88 -7.09 -3.37
C HIS A 146 12.11 -5.78 -3.58
N CYS A 147 12.84 -4.68 -3.70
CA CYS A 147 12.27 -3.34 -3.74
C CYS A 147 11.92 -2.94 -5.17
N PHE A 148 10.64 -2.69 -5.44
CA PHE A 148 10.22 -2.05 -6.68
C PHE A 148 10.13 -0.53 -6.43
N MET A 149 10.89 0.26 -7.22
CA MET A 149 10.99 1.71 -7.01
C MET A 149 9.86 2.44 -7.73
N ASP A 150 9.35 3.49 -7.12
CA ASP A 150 8.13 4.18 -7.51
C ASP A 150 8.37 5.28 -8.57
N GLY A 151 8.60 6.50 -8.14
CA GLY A 151 8.83 7.67 -9.01
C GLY A 151 7.63 8.15 -9.84
N ARG A 152 6.42 7.57 -9.61
CA ARG A 152 5.15 8.02 -10.22
C ARG A 152 4.16 8.54 -9.20
N ASP A 153 4.00 7.80 -8.09
CA ASP A 153 3.11 8.17 -7.00
C ASP A 153 3.87 8.92 -5.90
N THR A 154 5.19 9.02 -6.06
CA THR A 154 6.13 9.79 -5.23
C THR A 154 7.12 10.56 -6.11
N ASP A 155 7.91 11.45 -5.49
CA ASP A 155 8.97 12.20 -6.20
C ASP A 155 9.94 11.23 -6.91
N PRO A 156 10.34 11.52 -8.16
CA PRO A 156 11.17 10.64 -8.98
C PRO A 156 12.55 10.26 -8.43
N LYS A 157 13.02 10.94 -7.37
CA LYS A 157 14.30 10.67 -6.71
C LYS A 157 14.16 10.47 -5.20
N SER A 158 12.98 10.08 -4.73
CA SER A 158 12.72 9.80 -3.31
C SER A 158 13.13 8.40 -2.87
N GLY A 159 13.31 7.48 -3.82
CA GLY A 159 13.57 6.06 -3.57
C GLY A 159 14.81 5.79 -2.73
N LYS A 160 15.90 6.55 -2.92
CA LYS A 160 17.09 6.42 -2.07
C LYS A 160 16.75 6.56 -0.58
N GLY A 161 15.93 7.56 -0.22
CA GLY A 161 15.49 7.75 1.16
C GLY A 161 14.63 6.60 1.69
N PHE A 162 13.86 5.93 0.83
CA PHE A 162 13.12 4.72 1.22
C PHE A 162 14.05 3.52 1.45
N ILE A 163 15.08 3.35 0.63
CA ILE A 163 16.10 2.30 0.82
C ILE A 163 16.89 2.53 2.11
N GLU A 164 17.27 3.79 2.43
CA GLU A 164 17.90 4.15 3.70
C GLU A 164 17.03 3.79 4.92
N GLN A 165 15.75 4.16 4.89
CA GLN A 165 14.80 3.86 5.95
C GLN A 165 14.57 2.34 6.11
N LEU A 166 14.45 1.60 5.00
CA LEU A 166 14.29 0.16 5.04
C LEU A 166 15.53 -0.54 5.60
N THR A 167 16.72 -0.11 5.19
CA THR A 167 18.00 -0.63 5.72
C THR A 167 18.05 -0.46 7.23
N ALA A 168 17.77 0.76 7.73
CA ALA A 168 17.74 1.05 9.15
C ALA A 168 16.68 0.27 9.93
N HIS A 169 15.53 -0.06 9.30
CA HIS A 169 14.49 -0.90 9.90
C HIS A 169 14.94 -2.36 9.98
N CYS A 170 15.50 -2.89 8.91
CA CYS A 170 16.00 -4.27 8.84
C CYS A 170 17.10 -4.56 9.87
N GLU A 171 17.95 -3.58 10.21
CA GLU A 171 18.96 -3.70 11.27
C GLU A 171 18.35 -3.98 12.66
N LYS A 172 17.13 -3.50 12.90
CA LYS A 172 16.40 -3.66 14.17
C LYS A 172 15.36 -4.78 14.13
N SER A 173 15.01 -5.24 12.93
CA SER A 173 13.96 -6.22 12.68
C SER A 173 14.54 -7.45 11.97
N ALA A 174 13.87 -7.92 10.92
CA ALA A 174 14.38 -8.94 10.00
C ALA A 174 14.34 -8.40 8.58
N GLY A 175 15.03 -9.10 7.68
CA GLY A 175 15.06 -8.78 6.27
C GLY A 175 16.42 -8.24 5.81
N LYS A 176 16.72 -8.52 4.55
CA LYS A 176 17.90 -8.03 3.83
C LYS A 176 17.43 -7.58 2.46
N ILE A 177 17.81 -6.39 2.04
CA ILE A 177 17.48 -5.89 0.69
C ILE A 177 18.27 -6.73 -0.32
N ALA A 178 17.58 -7.61 -1.03
CA ALA A 178 18.17 -8.53 -1.99
C ALA A 178 18.28 -7.94 -3.39
N SER A 179 17.30 -7.14 -3.78
CA SER A 179 17.32 -6.50 -5.11
C SER A 179 16.50 -5.22 -5.17
N ILE A 180 16.84 -4.38 -6.14
CA ILE A 180 16.11 -3.15 -6.46
C ILE A 180 15.87 -3.13 -7.98
N VAL A 181 14.67 -2.70 -8.38
CA VAL A 181 14.30 -2.46 -9.78
C VAL A 181 13.15 -1.47 -9.88
N GLY A 182 13.13 -0.65 -10.92
CA GLY A 182 12.05 0.31 -11.15
C GLY A 182 10.71 -0.37 -11.50
N ARG A 183 9.61 0.25 -11.10
CA ARG A 183 8.24 -0.24 -11.40
C ARG A 183 7.95 -0.33 -12.89
N PHE A 184 8.68 0.38 -13.73
CA PHE A 184 8.58 0.27 -15.18
C PHE A 184 8.79 -1.17 -15.67
N TYR A 185 9.65 -1.94 -14.99
CA TYR A 185 9.92 -3.34 -15.28
C TYR A 185 9.02 -4.26 -14.44
N ALA A 186 9.00 -4.06 -13.12
CA ALA A 186 8.39 -5.01 -12.18
C ALA A 186 6.86 -4.89 -12.05
N MET A 187 6.27 -3.80 -12.54
CA MET A 187 4.83 -3.54 -12.40
C MET A 187 4.21 -3.14 -13.74
N ASP A 188 4.69 -3.73 -14.84
CA ASP A 188 4.10 -3.52 -16.16
C ASP A 188 2.70 -4.14 -16.22
N ARG A 189 1.72 -3.40 -16.75
CA ARG A 189 0.36 -3.89 -17.00
C ARG A 189 -0.05 -3.83 -18.47
N ASP A 190 0.91 -3.46 -19.34
CA ASP A 190 0.68 -3.28 -20.77
C ASP A 190 1.07 -4.51 -21.58
N LYS A 191 1.34 -5.65 -20.88
CA LYS A 191 1.78 -6.93 -21.45
C LYS A 191 3.10 -6.80 -22.23
N ARG A 192 3.99 -5.95 -21.73
CA ARG A 192 5.35 -5.81 -22.24
C ARG A 192 6.24 -6.87 -21.61
N TRP A 193 6.14 -8.08 -22.12
CA TRP A 193 6.82 -9.25 -21.54
C TRP A 193 8.34 -9.09 -21.46
N GLU A 194 8.95 -8.33 -22.38
CA GLU A 194 10.34 -7.97 -22.34
C GLU A 194 10.73 -7.17 -21.08
N ARG A 195 9.81 -6.35 -20.53
CA ARG A 195 10.03 -5.62 -19.27
C ARG A 195 9.84 -6.54 -18.07
N VAL A 196 8.75 -7.30 -18.08
CA VAL A 196 8.46 -8.28 -17.02
C VAL A 196 9.60 -9.27 -16.87
N LYS A 197 10.16 -9.74 -17.99
CA LYS A 197 11.30 -10.66 -17.98
C LYS A 197 12.52 -10.08 -17.26
N VAL A 198 12.81 -8.80 -17.43
CA VAL A 198 13.93 -8.14 -16.75
C VAL A 198 13.79 -8.23 -15.22
N ALA A 199 12.60 -7.96 -14.69
CA ALA A 199 12.33 -8.10 -13.26
C ALA A 199 12.33 -9.57 -12.81
N TYR A 200 11.77 -10.47 -13.60
CA TYR A 200 11.77 -11.90 -13.31
C TYR A 200 13.20 -12.47 -13.23
N ASP A 201 14.05 -12.16 -14.21
CA ASP A 201 15.44 -12.63 -14.25
C ASP A 201 16.25 -12.08 -13.06
N LEU A 202 15.97 -10.84 -12.62
CA LEU A 202 16.56 -10.31 -11.40
C LEU A 202 16.16 -11.14 -10.16
N LEU A 203 14.87 -11.44 -10.01
CA LEU A 203 14.33 -12.11 -8.83
C LEU A 203 14.75 -13.58 -8.74
N VAL A 204 14.81 -14.28 -9.86
CA VAL A 204 15.01 -15.73 -9.91
C VAL A 204 16.46 -16.09 -10.27
N ASN A 205 17.09 -15.37 -11.20
CA ASN A 205 18.41 -15.65 -11.71
C ASN A 205 19.49 -14.74 -11.11
N GLY A 206 19.11 -13.65 -10.42
CA GLY A 206 20.06 -12.66 -9.91
C GLY A 206 20.71 -11.82 -11.00
N GLU A 207 20.05 -11.66 -12.15
CA GLU A 207 20.57 -10.89 -13.26
C GLU A 207 20.40 -9.39 -13.02
N GLY A 208 21.50 -8.67 -12.81
CA GLY A 208 21.49 -7.23 -12.56
C GLY A 208 22.89 -6.69 -12.27
N MET A 209 22.99 -5.39 -12.09
CA MET A 209 24.19 -4.75 -11.59
C MET A 209 24.44 -5.21 -10.15
N VAL A 210 25.64 -5.69 -9.87
CA VAL A 210 26.00 -6.15 -8.52
C VAL A 210 26.46 -4.97 -7.68
N ALA A 211 25.82 -4.77 -6.53
CA ALA A 211 26.19 -3.77 -5.55
C ALA A 211 26.16 -4.36 -4.13
N THR A 212 27.01 -3.90 -3.24
CA THR A 212 27.00 -4.26 -1.82
C THR A 212 26.37 -3.16 -0.95
N ASP A 213 26.41 -1.93 -1.43
CA ASP A 213 25.72 -0.78 -0.83
C ASP A 213 24.54 -0.37 -1.73
N MET A 214 23.34 -0.75 -1.31
CA MET A 214 22.12 -0.53 -2.08
C MET A 214 21.71 0.96 -2.09
N VAL A 215 22.09 1.73 -1.06
CA VAL A 215 21.82 3.18 -0.99
C VAL A 215 22.74 3.91 -1.98
N GLN A 216 24.02 3.53 -2.01
CA GLN A 216 24.98 4.10 -2.95
C GLN A 216 24.61 3.77 -4.40
N ALA A 217 24.18 2.54 -4.68
CA ALA A 217 23.72 2.14 -6.01
C ALA A 217 22.52 2.94 -6.54
N MET A 218 21.62 3.35 -5.63
CA MET A 218 20.54 4.27 -5.97
C MET A 218 21.08 5.66 -6.35
N GLN A 219 22.07 6.17 -5.60
CA GLN A 219 22.70 7.46 -5.92
C GLN A 219 23.40 7.43 -7.27
N GLU A 220 24.15 6.38 -7.56
CA GLU A 220 24.83 6.19 -8.85
C GLU A 220 23.83 6.17 -10.03
N SER A 221 22.68 5.50 -9.86
CA SER A 221 21.61 5.55 -10.86
C SER A 221 21.09 6.97 -11.10
N TYR A 222 20.94 7.78 -10.04
CA TYR A 222 20.52 9.18 -10.19
C TYR A 222 21.58 10.06 -10.85
N ASP A 223 22.86 9.80 -10.61
CA ASP A 223 23.99 10.51 -11.22
C ASP A 223 24.09 10.19 -12.72
N GLU A 224 23.64 9.00 -13.12
CA GLU A 224 23.47 8.60 -14.52
C GLU A 224 22.17 9.14 -15.16
N GLY A 225 21.35 9.88 -14.42
CA GLY A 225 20.09 10.44 -14.89
C GLY A 225 18.92 9.46 -14.89
N VAL A 226 19.07 8.28 -14.30
CA VAL A 226 17.98 7.28 -14.15
C VAL A 226 17.24 7.51 -12.86
N THR A 227 15.92 7.75 -12.94
CA THR A 227 15.04 8.00 -11.80
C THR A 227 14.35 6.73 -11.33
N ASP A 228 13.71 6.78 -10.17
CA ASP A 228 13.10 5.63 -9.48
C ASP A 228 12.30 4.70 -10.38
N GLU A 229 11.38 5.25 -11.18
CA GLU A 229 10.52 4.45 -12.08
C GLU A 229 11.33 3.56 -13.01
N PHE A 230 12.49 4.01 -13.45
CA PHE A 230 13.31 3.41 -14.51
C PHE A 230 14.60 2.76 -13.99
N ILE A 231 14.79 2.65 -12.67
CA ILE A 231 15.95 1.98 -12.09
C ILE A 231 16.12 0.61 -12.72
N LYS A 232 17.30 0.38 -13.29
CA LYS A 232 17.68 -0.91 -13.85
C LYS A 232 17.89 -1.94 -12.75
N PRO A 233 17.81 -3.25 -13.05
CA PRO A 233 18.03 -4.29 -12.05
C PRO A 233 19.33 -4.13 -11.27
N ILE A 234 19.25 -4.12 -9.95
CA ILE A 234 20.37 -4.09 -9.02
C ILE A 234 20.23 -5.28 -8.08
N VAL A 235 21.25 -6.12 -7.96
CA VAL A 235 21.29 -7.27 -7.06
C VAL A 235 22.31 -7.04 -5.96
N ASN A 236 21.98 -7.45 -4.74
CA ASN A 236 22.91 -7.37 -3.61
C ASN A 236 23.98 -8.47 -3.74
N GLY A 237 25.23 -8.06 -3.88
CA GLY A 237 26.37 -8.97 -4.03
C GLY A 237 26.89 -9.59 -2.73
N GLY A 238 26.35 -9.21 -1.58
CA GLY A 238 26.81 -9.70 -0.27
C GLY A 238 26.26 -11.08 0.11
N PHE A 239 25.22 -11.58 -0.59
CA PHE A 239 24.58 -12.85 -0.33
C PHE A 239 23.71 -13.28 -1.53
N ASP A 240 23.35 -14.56 -1.59
CA ASP A 240 22.34 -15.05 -2.56
C ASP A 240 20.92 -14.80 -1.99
N GLY A 241 20.23 -13.83 -2.51
CA GLY A 241 18.86 -13.48 -2.17
C GLY A 241 17.86 -13.82 -3.29
N THR A 242 18.21 -14.68 -4.23
CA THR A 242 17.32 -15.09 -5.31
C THR A 242 16.23 -16.04 -4.82
N ILE A 243 15.06 -15.97 -5.46
CA ILE A 243 13.92 -16.85 -5.13
C ILE A 243 14.21 -18.25 -5.65
N LYS A 244 14.10 -19.24 -4.77
CA LYS A 244 14.33 -20.66 -5.08
C LYS A 244 13.03 -21.46 -4.97
N GLU A 245 13.04 -22.66 -5.53
CA GLU A 245 11.93 -23.60 -5.41
C GLU A 245 11.59 -23.92 -3.94
N GLY A 246 10.34 -23.79 -3.60
CA GLY A 246 9.82 -24.02 -2.26
C GLY A 246 9.99 -22.83 -1.31
N ASP A 247 10.55 -21.70 -1.74
CA ASP A 247 10.55 -20.47 -0.94
C ASP A 247 9.16 -19.84 -0.87
N VAL A 248 8.93 -19.06 0.16
CA VAL A 248 7.70 -18.29 0.36
C VAL A 248 7.85 -16.91 -0.25
N VAL A 249 6.89 -16.49 -1.06
CA VAL A 249 6.84 -15.14 -1.61
C VAL A 249 5.60 -14.43 -1.13
N ILE A 250 5.77 -13.26 -0.55
CA ILE A 250 4.68 -12.35 -0.16
C ILE A 250 4.79 -11.08 -1.00
N PHE A 251 3.83 -10.92 -1.92
CA PHE A 251 3.69 -9.69 -2.68
C PHE A 251 2.83 -8.71 -1.87
N PHE A 252 3.44 -7.63 -1.33
CA PHE A 252 2.76 -6.76 -0.36
C PHE A 252 1.95 -5.61 -0.97
N ASN A 253 1.81 -5.55 -2.28
CA ASN A 253 0.87 -4.64 -2.90
C ASN A 253 -0.56 -5.08 -2.60
N TYR A 254 -1.40 -4.17 -2.10
CA TYR A 254 -2.82 -4.44 -1.85
C TYR A 254 -3.70 -4.17 -3.08
N ARG A 255 -3.21 -3.43 -4.06
CA ARG A 255 -3.84 -3.33 -5.38
C ARG A 255 -3.29 -4.39 -6.31
N ASN A 256 -4.20 -5.16 -6.91
CA ASN A 256 -3.87 -6.31 -7.74
C ASN A 256 -3.82 -6.00 -9.26
N ASP A 257 -4.06 -4.76 -9.68
CA ASP A 257 -4.03 -4.36 -11.09
C ASP A 257 -2.63 -4.36 -11.72
N ARG A 258 -1.61 -4.50 -10.88
CA ARG A 258 -0.19 -4.58 -11.29
C ARG A 258 0.58 -5.70 -10.58
N ALA A 259 -0.14 -6.69 -10.05
CA ALA A 259 0.46 -7.87 -9.45
C ALA A 259 0.64 -9.01 -10.47
#